data_7017630e7d1f4927907ce973a7db3b91
#
_entry.id   7017630e7d1f4927907ce973a7db3b91
#
_cell.length_a   1.000
_cell.length_b   1.000
_cell.length_c   1.000
_cell.angle_alpha   90.00
_cell.angle_beta   90.00
_cell.angle_gamma   90.00
#
_symmetry.space_group_name_H-M   'P 1'
#
loop_
_entity.id
_entity.type
_entity.pdbx_description
1 polymer ?
#
loop_
_entity_poly.entity_id
_entity_poly.type
_entity_poly.pdbx_seq_one_letter_code
_entity_poly.pdbx_strand_id
1 'polypeptide(L)'
;MKRRPLRKAWMVLPMLAFAANGMAQTAEAVGETNSLQPQLYNPCHSKVPIWLDWSMGGNFAECYDVGTVPFRYKGFGANAKGGVTIEWGRCHVQTEAQGFYTMLSSPAGTAIDATFSTEFLYRCANVKRFGFWAGGSLQGFMDIKDIPALMNASWSMTLFGNLCATGMVECNFAFTHEGMYNLRPLLTAYGKLSLPLMGVASRPGYSYIGHPTINEDPVLVDSELFAKFFPGASTELGLFLNLPNYNRIGLSYRWDYLTTGKKGTYRFDHALHAINLSFMFRIN
;
A
#
# COMPACT_ATOMS: atom_id res chain seq x y z
N MET A 1 -27.85 -26.94 -13.41
CA MET A 1 -27.00 -26.29 -12.41
C MET A 1 -27.24 -24.77 -12.45
N LYS A 2 -27.92 -24.23 -11.44
CA LYS A 2 -28.35 -22.79 -11.39
C LYS A 2 -27.17 -21.92 -10.94
N ARG A 3 -26.75 -20.98 -11.78
CA ARG A 3 -25.77 -19.93 -11.44
C ARG A 3 -26.47 -18.91 -10.53
N ARG A 4 -25.97 -18.69 -9.32
CA ARG A 4 -26.37 -17.57 -8.47
C ARG A 4 -25.48 -16.36 -8.79
N PRO A 5 -26.05 -15.17 -9.05
CA PRO A 5 -25.27 -13.99 -9.42
C PRO A 5 -24.69 -13.27 -8.21
N LEU A 6 -23.56 -12.62 -8.46
CA LEU A 6 -22.84 -11.67 -7.61
C LEU A 6 -23.75 -10.53 -7.09
N ARG A 7 -24.37 -10.71 -5.93
CA ARG A 7 -25.16 -9.64 -5.27
C ARG A 7 -24.43 -8.89 -4.14
N LYS A 8 -23.16 -9.24 -3.85
CA LYS A 8 -22.45 -8.68 -2.67
C LYS A 8 -21.53 -7.49 -2.93
N ALA A 9 -21.19 -7.17 -4.18
CA ALA A 9 -20.30 -6.05 -4.49
C ALA A 9 -21.00 -4.68 -4.49
N TRP A 10 -22.31 -4.65 -4.61
CA TRP A 10 -23.10 -3.40 -4.69
C TRP A 10 -23.45 -2.77 -3.33
N MET A 11 -23.20 -3.47 -2.22
CA MET A 11 -23.50 -2.94 -0.88
C MET A 11 -22.41 -2.05 -0.28
N VAL A 12 -21.19 -2.08 -0.80
CA VAL A 12 -20.07 -1.29 -0.24
C VAL A 12 -20.07 0.14 -0.77
N LEU A 13 -20.46 0.34 -2.03
CA LEU A 13 -20.52 1.68 -2.63
C LEU A 13 -21.53 2.63 -1.96
N PRO A 14 -22.78 2.21 -1.65
CA PRO A 14 -23.71 3.08 -0.96
C PRO A 14 -23.33 3.35 0.51
N MET A 15 -22.62 2.43 1.19
CA MET A 15 -22.11 2.69 2.55
C MET A 15 -21.04 3.78 2.58
N LEU A 16 -20.14 3.81 1.60
CA LEU A 16 -19.14 4.89 1.46
C LEU A 16 -19.79 6.24 1.11
N ALA A 17 -20.81 6.25 0.23
CA ALA A 17 -21.56 7.45 -0.11
C ALA A 17 -22.42 7.95 1.06
N PHE A 18 -22.97 7.05 1.88
CA PHE A 18 -23.75 7.41 3.07
C PHE A 18 -22.86 7.96 4.19
N ALA A 19 -21.66 7.41 4.37
CA ALA A 19 -20.68 7.92 5.30
C ALA A 19 -20.19 9.33 4.88
N ALA A 20 -19.94 9.55 3.58
CA ALA A 20 -19.54 10.86 3.06
C ALA A 20 -20.63 11.93 3.19
N ASN A 21 -21.90 11.60 2.91
CA ASN A 21 -23.02 12.54 3.06
C ASN A 21 -23.40 12.77 4.53
N GLY A 22 -23.33 11.76 5.38
CA GLY A 22 -23.55 11.93 6.82
C GLY A 22 -22.48 12.80 7.49
N MET A 23 -21.23 12.72 7.03
CA MET A 23 -20.13 13.56 7.52
C MET A 23 -20.22 15.01 7.00
N ALA A 24 -20.75 15.23 5.80
CA ALA A 24 -20.97 16.59 5.27
C ALA A 24 -22.04 17.35 6.04
N GLN A 25 -23.15 16.70 6.37
CA GLN A 25 -24.25 17.32 7.14
C GLN A 25 -23.89 17.58 8.61
N THR A 26 -23.04 16.73 9.22
CA THR A 26 -22.53 17.00 10.59
C THR A 26 -21.47 18.09 10.62
N ALA A 27 -20.77 18.35 9.51
CA ALA A 27 -19.79 19.43 9.42
C ALA A 27 -20.44 20.83 9.37
N GLU A 28 -21.63 20.95 8.79
CA GLU A 28 -22.40 22.22 8.79
C GLU A 28 -23.07 22.52 10.15
N ALA A 29 -23.44 21.49 10.91
CA ALA A 29 -24.06 21.68 12.23
C ALA A 29 -23.08 22.00 13.38
N VAL A 30 -21.76 21.85 13.15
CA VAL A 30 -20.70 22.13 14.13
C VAL A 30 -20.04 23.49 13.91
N GLY A 31 -20.61 24.33 13.04
CA GLY A 31 -20.07 25.66 12.65
C GLY A 31 -20.00 26.72 13.75
N GLU A 32 -20.42 26.49 15.00
CA GLU A 32 -20.51 27.54 16.03
C GLU A 32 -19.91 27.22 17.40
N THR A 33 -19.02 26.26 17.53
CA THR A 33 -18.21 26.14 18.76
C THR A 33 -16.73 26.35 18.47
N ASN A 34 -16.42 27.55 18.02
CA ASN A 34 -15.06 28.07 17.90
C ASN A 34 -14.53 28.51 19.28
N SER A 35 -14.18 27.56 20.15
CA SER A 35 -13.25 27.84 21.23
C SER A 35 -12.60 26.56 21.69
N LEU A 36 -11.28 26.48 21.47
CA LEU A 36 -10.37 25.39 21.85
C LEU A 36 -10.17 24.26 20.83
N GLN A 37 -10.16 24.54 19.55
CA GLN A 37 -9.31 23.71 18.68
C GLN A 37 -7.86 24.14 18.98
N PRO A 38 -6.99 23.26 19.52
CA PRO A 38 -5.57 23.51 19.42
C PRO A 38 -5.33 23.70 17.93
N GLN A 39 -4.82 24.87 17.53
CA GLN A 39 -4.41 25.09 16.15
C GLN A 39 -3.36 24.03 15.87
N LEU A 40 -3.78 22.94 15.28
CA LEU A 40 -2.93 21.87 14.84
C LEU A 40 -1.98 22.52 13.84
N TYR A 41 -0.84 22.92 14.37
CA TYR A 41 0.36 23.24 13.64
C TYR A 41 0.14 24.14 12.41
N ASN A 42 0.21 25.44 12.64
CA ASN A 42 0.50 26.39 11.58
C ASN A 42 2.03 26.63 11.64
N PRO A 43 2.84 25.94 10.80
CA PRO A 43 4.26 26.21 10.81
C PRO A 43 4.47 27.65 10.32
N CYS A 44 5.11 28.45 11.12
CA CYS A 44 5.62 29.77 10.73
C CYS A 44 6.69 29.71 9.62
N HIS A 45 6.80 28.60 8.93
CA HIS A 45 7.69 28.38 7.80
C HIS A 45 6.90 28.41 6.51
N SER A 46 7.18 29.40 5.67
CA SER A 46 6.64 29.60 4.33
C SER A 46 6.98 28.47 3.33
N LYS A 47 7.63 27.38 3.77
CA LYS A 47 8.07 26.30 2.93
C LYS A 47 7.19 25.06 3.12
N VAL A 48 6.81 24.45 2.00
CA VAL A 48 6.08 23.18 1.96
C VAL A 48 6.93 22.08 2.60
N PRO A 49 6.47 21.40 3.67
CA PRO A 49 7.23 20.36 4.32
C PRO A 49 7.42 19.15 3.39
N ILE A 50 8.67 18.74 3.23
CA ILE A 50 9.10 17.58 2.45
C ILE A 50 9.86 16.66 3.37
N TRP A 51 9.47 15.36 3.38
CA TRP A 51 10.18 14.33 4.12
C TRP A 51 10.75 13.28 3.17
N LEU A 52 11.97 12.84 3.46
CA LEU A 52 12.53 11.59 2.95
C LEU A 52 12.17 10.49 3.94
N ASP A 53 11.53 9.46 3.45
CA ASP A 53 11.19 8.25 4.20
C ASP A 53 12.18 7.13 3.85
N TRP A 54 12.74 6.52 4.86
CA TRP A 54 13.56 5.34 4.77
C TRP A 54 13.08 4.32 5.81
N SER A 55 12.83 3.09 5.39
CA SER A 55 12.44 2.04 6.33
C SER A 55 13.07 0.70 5.99
N MET A 56 13.20 -0.14 7.00
CA MET A 56 13.65 -1.52 6.88
C MET A 56 12.87 -2.41 7.84
N GLY A 57 12.79 -3.70 7.51
CA GLY A 57 12.04 -4.62 8.35
C GLY A 57 12.06 -6.06 7.90
N GLY A 58 11.17 -6.84 8.51
CA GLY A 58 10.92 -8.23 8.15
C GLY A 58 9.64 -8.37 7.35
N ASN A 59 9.59 -9.40 6.51
CA ASN A 59 8.39 -9.75 5.76
C ASN A 59 8.06 -11.24 5.82
N PHE A 60 6.79 -11.54 5.59
CA PHE A 60 6.27 -12.87 5.34
C PHE A 60 5.42 -12.81 4.07
N ALA A 61 5.69 -13.71 3.13
CA ALA A 61 4.92 -13.82 1.89
C ALA A 61 4.26 -15.18 1.77
N GLU A 62 3.04 -15.19 1.26
CA GLU A 62 2.32 -16.38 0.81
C GLU A 62 1.84 -16.16 -0.62
N CYS A 63 2.24 -17.04 -1.53
CA CYS A 63 1.86 -16.99 -2.93
C CYS A 63 1.27 -18.32 -3.40
N TYR A 64 0.24 -18.24 -4.23
CA TYR A 64 -0.34 -19.35 -4.97
C TYR A 64 -0.41 -18.97 -6.44
N ASP A 65 0.31 -19.71 -7.28
CA ASP A 65 0.42 -19.40 -8.70
C ASP A 65 0.21 -20.67 -9.55
N VAL A 66 -0.98 -20.80 -10.14
CA VAL A 66 -1.33 -21.94 -10.98
C VAL A 66 -0.56 -21.93 -12.31
N GLY A 67 -0.10 -20.77 -12.76
CA GLY A 67 0.72 -20.63 -13.96
C GLY A 67 2.09 -21.30 -13.84
N THR A 68 2.69 -21.30 -12.64
CA THR A 68 3.95 -21.99 -12.35
C THR A 68 3.71 -23.42 -11.87
N VAL A 69 3.20 -23.57 -10.67
CA VAL A 69 2.80 -24.86 -10.09
C VAL A 69 1.69 -24.59 -9.07
N PRO A 70 0.64 -25.43 -9.01
CA PRO A 70 -0.51 -25.21 -8.13
C PRO A 70 -0.21 -25.53 -6.66
N PHE A 71 0.93 -25.07 -6.16
CA PHE A 71 1.32 -25.14 -4.76
C PHE A 71 1.26 -23.77 -4.09
N ARG A 72 1.16 -23.77 -2.78
CA ARG A 72 1.30 -22.58 -1.97
C ARG A 72 2.74 -22.42 -1.54
N TYR A 73 3.33 -21.33 -1.94
CA TYR A 73 4.68 -20.91 -1.53
C TYR A 73 4.56 -20.02 -0.31
N LYS A 74 5.38 -20.27 0.70
CA LYS A 74 5.42 -19.44 1.92
C LYS A 74 6.85 -19.20 2.32
N GLY A 75 7.13 -18.02 2.83
CA GLY A 75 8.47 -17.72 3.28
C GLY A 75 8.56 -16.47 4.14
N PHE A 76 9.72 -16.34 4.77
CA PHE A 76 10.09 -15.17 5.56
C PHE A 76 11.30 -14.50 4.94
N GLY A 77 11.42 -13.21 5.19
CA GLY A 77 12.52 -12.46 4.64
C GLY A 77 12.71 -11.08 5.23
N ALA A 78 13.42 -10.25 4.50
CA ALA A 78 13.70 -8.88 4.86
C ALA A 78 13.19 -7.94 3.76
N ASN A 79 12.91 -6.70 4.15
CA ASN A 79 12.47 -5.68 3.23
C ASN A 79 13.13 -4.33 3.53
N ALA A 80 13.18 -3.48 2.51
CA ALA A 80 13.59 -2.09 2.64
C ALA A 80 12.69 -1.21 1.78
N LYS A 81 12.37 -0.01 2.28
CA LYS A 81 11.52 0.98 1.61
C LYS A 81 12.23 2.32 1.58
N GLY A 82 12.06 3.04 0.49
CA GLY A 82 12.44 4.45 0.35
C GLY A 82 11.31 5.25 -0.26
N GLY A 83 11.15 6.51 0.15
CA GLY A 83 10.08 7.34 -0.35
C GLY A 83 10.25 8.82 -0.07
N VAL A 84 9.34 9.59 -0.65
CA VAL A 84 9.21 11.03 -0.43
C VAL A 84 7.77 11.36 -0.10
N THR A 85 7.56 12.14 0.94
CA THR A 85 6.26 12.64 1.36
C THR A 85 6.26 14.16 1.31
N ILE A 86 5.24 14.75 0.69
CA ILE A 86 5.03 16.19 0.58
C ILE A 86 3.64 16.50 1.11
N GLU A 87 3.55 17.44 2.05
CA GLU A 87 2.26 17.90 2.61
C GLU A 87 2.12 19.41 2.38
N TRP A 88 1.01 19.85 1.77
CA TRP A 88 0.71 21.27 1.65
C TRP A 88 -0.78 21.53 1.85
N GLY A 89 -1.09 22.38 2.83
CA GLY A 89 -2.47 22.70 3.18
C GLY A 89 -3.28 21.46 3.57
N ARG A 90 -4.20 21.05 2.68
CA ARG A 90 -5.03 19.86 2.84
C ARG A 90 -4.61 18.71 1.93
N CYS A 91 -3.51 18.84 1.20
CA CYS A 91 -3.03 17.84 0.27
C CYS A 91 -1.85 17.06 0.86
N HIS A 92 -1.83 15.77 0.63
CA HIS A 92 -0.74 14.86 0.97
C HIS A 92 -0.38 14.05 -0.28
N VAL A 93 0.89 14.10 -0.68
CA VAL A 93 1.43 13.28 -1.77
C VAL A 93 2.56 12.45 -1.21
N GLN A 94 2.49 11.15 -1.43
CA GLN A 94 3.55 10.23 -1.07
C GLN A 94 3.91 9.38 -2.28
N THR A 95 5.21 9.26 -2.54
CA THR A 95 5.76 8.30 -3.51
C THR A 95 6.73 7.41 -2.78
N GLU A 96 6.55 6.10 -2.89
CA GLU A 96 7.40 5.11 -2.23
C GLU A 96 7.71 3.93 -3.14
N ALA A 97 8.88 3.34 -2.93
CA ALA A 97 9.29 2.07 -3.50
C ALA A 97 9.76 1.15 -2.38
N GLN A 98 9.33 -0.10 -2.37
CA GLN A 98 9.70 -1.10 -1.36
C GLN A 98 10.11 -2.40 -2.05
N GLY A 99 11.26 -2.92 -1.68
CA GLY A 99 11.78 -4.21 -2.11
C GLY A 99 11.69 -5.23 -0.98
N PHE A 100 11.39 -6.48 -1.34
CA PHE A 100 11.29 -7.61 -0.42
C PHE A 100 12.13 -8.76 -0.95
N TYR A 101 12.88 -9.38 -0.07
CA TYR A 101 13.58 -10.63 -0.34
C TYR A 101 13.01 -11.70 0.58
N THR A 102 12.44 -12.76 0.02
CA THR A 102 11.76 -13.82 0.77
C THR A 102 12.40 -15.15 0.47
N MET A 103 12.82 -15.87 1.50
CA MET A 103 13.26 -17.26 1.41
C MET A 103 12.04 -18.16 1.53
N LEU A 104 11.73 -18.89 0.46
CA LEU A 104 10.60 -19.80 0.39
C LEU A 104 10.99 -21.15 1.02
N SER A 105 10.09 -21.73 1.80
CA SER A 105 10.36 -22.96 2.56
C SER A 105 9.78 -24.21 1.92
N SER A 106 8.74 -24.10 1.08
CA SER A 106 8.08 -25.26 0.48
C SER A 106 7.33 -24.90 -0.80
N PRO A 107 7.84 -25.28 -1.97
CA PRO A 107 9.20 -25.78 -2.23
C PRO A 107 10.27 -24.73 -1.94
N ALA A 108 11.49 -25.18 -1.66
CA ALA A 108 12.62 -24.29 -1.36
C ALA A 108 12.99 -23.44 -2.59
N GLY A 109 13.16 -22.15 -2.37
CA GLY A 109 13.49 -21.18 -3.40
C GLY A 109 13.58 -19.77 -2.83
N THR A 110 13.61 -18.78 -3.70
CA THR A 110 13.61 -17.38 -3.34
C THR A 110 12.53 -16.61 -4.10
N ALA A 111 11.96 -15.59 -3.47
CA ALA A 111 11.11 -14.61 -4.13
C ALA A 111 11.68 -13.20 -3.89
N ILE A 112 11.69 -12.40 -4.93
CA ILE A 112 12.01 -10.97 -4.89
C ILE A 112 10.76 -10.24 -5.32
N ASP A 113 10.12 -9.57 -4.37
CA ASP A 113 8.99 -8.72 -4.64
C ASP A 113 9.42 -7.26 -4.62
N ALA A 114 8.81 -6.44 -5.46
CA ALA A 114 8.95 -5.00 -5.41
C ALA A 114 7.59 -4.35 -5.54
N THR A 115 7.33 -3.34 -4.72
CA THR A 115 6.15 -2.49 -4.82
C THR A 115 6.57 -1.07 -5.07
N PHE A 116 5.80 -0.39 -5.88
CA PHE A 116 5.90 1.05 -6.11
C PHE A 116 4.52 1.64 -5.90
N SER A 117 4.43 2.76 -5.18
CA SER A 117 3.17 3.48 -5.06
C SER A 117 3.38 4.99 -5.13
N THR A 118 2.44 5.67 -5.79
CA THR A 118 2.28 7.11 -5.72
C THR A 118 0.84 7.40 -5.34
N GLU A 119 0.64 8.14 -4.25
CA GLU A 119 -0.69 8.49 -3.76
C GLU A 119 -0.88 9.99 -3.64
N PHE A 120 -2.10 10.41 -3.90
CA PHE A 120 -2.58 11.76 -3.67
C PHE A 120 -3.82 11.68 -2.77
N LEU A 121 -3.74 12.27 -1.57
CA LEU A 121 -4.82 12.31 -0.61
C LEU A 121 -5.19 13.76 -0.29
N TYR A 122 -6.49 13.98 -0.13
CA TYR A 122 -7.04 15.25 0.31
C TYR A 122 -7.68 15.07 1.69
N ARG A 123 -7.40 16.00 2.61
CA ARG A 123 -7.96 16.00 3.96
C ARG A 123 -9.41 16.45 3.91
N CYS A 124 -10.32 15.49 4.04
CA CYS A 124 -11.76 15.70 3.96
C CYS A 124 -12.34 16.29 5.24
N ALA A 125 -11.86 15.85 6.41
CA ALA A 125 -12.35 16.28 7.70
C ALA A 125 -11.29 16.24 8.79
N ASN A 126 -11.43 17.11 9.80
CA ASN A 126 -10.72 17.05 11.06
C ASN A 126 -11.75 17.03 12.18
N VAL A 127 -11.72 16.01 13.02
CA VAL A 127 -12.62 15.88 14.17
C VAL A 127 -11.76 15.66 15.42
N LYS A 128 -11.60 16.70 16.22
CA LYS A 128 -10.75 16.68 17.44
C LYS A 128 -9.31 16.26 17.13
N ARG A 129 -8.97 15.00 17.45
CA ARG A 129 -7.63 14.43 17.27
C ARG A 129 -7.50 13.60 15.98
N PHE A 130 -8.62 13.44 15.25
CA PHE A 130 -8.67 12.61 14.06
C PHE A 130 -8.64 13.47 12.79
N GLY A 131 -7.76 13.11 11.87
CA GLY A 131 -7.74 13.60 10.50
C GLY A 131 -8.21 12.50 9.54
N PHE A 132 -9.11 12.83 8.63
CA PHE A 132 -9.66 11.90 7.63
C PHE A 132 -9.21 12.36 6.25
N TRP A 133 -8.61 11.43 5.50
CA TRP A 133 -8.07 11.68 4.19
C TRP A 133 -8.66 10.71 3.19
N ALA A 134 -8.92 11.16 1.98
CA ALA A 134 -9.39 10.33 0.88
C ALA A 134 -8.76 10.80 -0.44
N GLY A 135 -8.57 9.85 -1.34
CA GLY A 135 -7.99 10.13 -2.64
C GLY A 135 -7.74 8.88 -3.46
N GLY A 136 -6.68 8.88 -4.23
CA GLY A 136 -6.31 7.76 -5.09
C GLY A 136 -4.83 7.46 -5.05
N SER A 137 -4.48 6.27 -5.49
CA SER A 137 -3.08 5.86 -5.66
C SER A 137 -2.88 5.03 -6.93
N LEU A 138 -1.70 5.18 -7.53
CA LEU A 138 -1.17 4.25 -8.50
C LEU A 138 -0.23 3.30 -7.78
N GLN A 139 -0.45 2.00 -7.95
CA GLN A 139 0.36 0.96 -7.32
C GLN A 139 0.91 0.02 -8.38
N GLY A 140 2.22 -0.21 -8.35
CA GLY A 140 2.91 -1.24 -9.12
C GLY A 140 3.36 -2.36 -8.19
N PHE A 141 3.31 -3.57 -8.69
CA PHE A 141 3.80 -4.76 -7.99
C PHE A 141 4.55 -5.64 -8.99
N MET A 142 5.72 -6.10 -8.60
CA MET A 142 6.56 -7.04 -9.32
C MET A 142 6.88 -8.21 -8.38
N ASP A 143 6.74 -9.42 -8.88
CA ASP A 143 7.07 -10.67 -8.18
C ASP A 143 7.97 -11.49 -9.10
N ILE A 144 9.18 -11.78 -8.63
CA ILE A 144 10.16 -12.65 -9.30
C ILE A 144 10.43 -13.82 -8.37
N LYS A 145 10.20 -15.04 -8.85
CA LYS A 145 10.49 -16.27 -8.12
C LYS A 145 11.59 -17.06 -8.80
N ASP A 146 12.47 -17.62 -8.00
CA ASP A 146 13.43 -18.64 -8.41
C ASP A 146 13.26 -19.87 -7.53
N ILE A 147 12.79 -20.97 -8.14
CA ILE A 147 12.47 -22.21 -7.46
C ILE A 147 13.18 -23.34 -8.19
N PRO A 148 14.43 -23.66 -7.84
CA PRO A 148 15.25 -24.62 -8.59
C PRO A 148 14.63 -26.02 -8.76
N ALA A 149 13.77 -26.44 -7.82
CA ALA A 149 13.06 -27.72 -7.90
C ALA A 149 12.11 -27.82 -9.12
N LEU A 150 11.74 -26.71 -9.74
CA LEU A 150 10.88 -26.68 -10.93
C LEU A 150 11.65 -26.78 -12.25
N MET A 151 12.96 -26.99 -12.21
CA MET A 151 13.81 -27.17 -13.39
C MET A 151 13.62 -26.08 -14.45
N ASN A 152 13.01 -26.40 -15.60
CA ASN A 152 12.79 -25.45 -16.69
C ASN A 152 11.82 -24.31 -16.34
N ALA A 153 11.02 -24.46 -15.29
CA ALA A 153 10.08 -23.48 -14.78
C ALA A 153 10.61 -22.80 -13.49
N SER A 154 11.89 -22.90 -13.21
CA SER A 154 12.50 -22.40 -11.97
C SER A 154 12.31 -20.90 -11.79
N TRP A 155 12.31 -20.14 -12.86
CA TRP A 155 12.22 -18.69 -12.84
C TRP A 155 10.89 -18.19 -13.39
N SER A 156 10.21 -17.28 -12.67
CA SER A 156 8.96 -16.65 -13.11
C SER A 156 8.91 -15.19 -12.71
N MET A 157 8.29 -14.36 -13.55
CA MET A 157 8.07 -12.94 -13.25
C MET A 157 6.61 -12.57 -13.51
N THR A 158 6.04 -11.83 -12.58
CA THR A 158 4.67 -11.31 -12.66
C THR A 158 4.67 -9.82 -12.34
N LEU A 159 3.99 -9.04 -13.17
CA LEU A 159 3.87 -7.59 -13.01
C LEU A 159 2.39 -7.20 -12.90
N PHE A 160 2.08 -6.32 -11.96
CA PHE A 160 0.77 -5.68 -11.84
C PHE A 160 0.91 -4.17 -11.73
N GLY A 161 -0.04 -3.46 -12.33
CA GLY A 161 -0.25 -2.04 -12.12
C GLY A 161 -1.73 -1.80 -11.79
N ASN A 162 -2.01 -1.09 -10.70
CA ASN A 162 -3.37 -0.86 -10.21
C ASN A 162 -3.61 0.63 -9.97
N LEU A 163 -4.78 1.12 -10.39
CA LEU A 163 -5.36 2.36 -9.91
C LEU A 163 -6.26 2.02 -8.72
N CYS A 164 -6.01 2.66 -7.58
CA CYS A 164 -6.71 2.36 -6.32
C CYS A 164 -7.45 3.59 -5.78
N ALA A 165 -8.57 3.36 -5.11
CA ALA A 165 -9.14 4.32 -4.16
C ALA A 165 -8.44 4.15 -2.82
N THR A 166 -7.96 5.25 -2.22
CA THR A 166 -7.20 5.22 -0.98
C THR A 166 -7.83 6.13 0.05
N GLY A 167 -7.99 5.61 1.27
CA GLY A 167 -8.41 6.36 2.44
C GLY A 167 -7.40 6.21 3.57
N MET A 168 -7.22 7.27 4.37
CA MET A 168 -6.35 7.26 5.53
C MET A 168 -7.01 7.98 6.71
N VAL A 169 -6.81 7.46 7.89
CA VAL A 169 -7.21 8.08 9.15
C VAL A 169 -5.98 8.26 10.00
N GLU A 170 -5.78 9.47 10.49
CA GLU A 170 -4.73 9.80 11.44
C GLU A 170 -5.33 10.12 12.81
N CYS A 171 -4.66 9.72 13.86
CA CYS A 171 -5.00 10.08 15.24
C CYS A 171 -3.77 10.64 15.95
N ASN A 172 -3.85 11.91 16.37
CA ASN A 172 -2.79 12.59 17.09
C ASN A 172 -3.04 12.52 18.60
N PHE A 173 -2.06 12.02 19.35
CA PHE A 173 -2.15 11.90 20.81
C PHE A 173 -0.80 12.18 21.48
N ALA A 174 -0.82 12.37 22.83
CA ALA A 174 0.37 12.74 23.59
C ALA A 174 1.05 14.00 23.03
N PHE A 175 0.43 15.16 23.30
CA PHE A 175 0.95 16.44 22.84
C PHE A 175 2.05 16.96 23.78
N THR A 176 3.04 17.62 23.21
CA THR A 176 4.07 18.40 23.93
C THR A 176 3.91 19.89 23.60
N HIS A 177 4.29 20.76 24.52
CA HIS A 177 4.27 22.20 24.28
C HIS A 177 5.49 22.63 23.47
N GLU A 178 5.24 23.34 22.38
CA GLU A 178 6.24 24.03 21.58
C GLU A 178 6.03 25.55 21.77
N GLY A 179 6.69 26.11 22.75
CA GLY A 179 6.45 27.52 23.15
C GLY A 179 5.14 27.74 23.92
N MET A 180 4.77 29.02 24.13
CA MET A 180 3.67 29.39 25.02
C MET A 180 2.27 29.06 24.45
N TYR A 181 2.11 28.82 23.15
CA TYR A 181 0.79 28.74 22.51
C TYR A 181 0.61 27.58 21.52
N ASN A 182 1.67 26.80 21.19
CA ASN A 182 1.59 25.75 20.17
C ASN A 182 1.69 24.36 20.80
N LEU A 183 0.68 23.53 20.55
CA LEU A 183 0.70 22.11 20.89
C LEU A 183 1.14 21.30 19.68
N ARG A 184 2.17 20.48 19.86
CA ARG A 184 2.66 19.57 18.85
C ARG A 184 2.33 18.12 19.24
N PRO A 185 1.79 17.29 18.33
CA PRO A 185 1.60 15.89 18.62
C PRO A 185 2.96 15.20 18.80
N LEU A 186 3.13 14.50 19.91
CA LEU A 186 4.30 13.65 20.16
C LEU A 186 4.14 12.30 19.44
N LEU A 187 2.93 11.75 19.46
CA LEU A 187 2.61 10.48 18.82
C LEU A 187 1.49 10.68 17.81
N THR A 188 1.63 10.05 16.63
CA THR A 188 0.62 9.99 15.59
C THR A 188 0.42 8.54 15.18
N ALA A 189 -0.79 8.01 15.38
CA ALA A 189 -1.18 6.73 14.79
C ALA A 189 -1.90 6.98 13.48
N TYR A 190 -1.71 6.10 12.50
CA TYR A 190 -2.45 6.15 11.24
C TYR A 190 -2.87 4.76 10.78
N GLY A 191 -3.97 4.74 10.03
CA GLY A 191 -4.43 3.57 9.32
C GLY A 191 -4.78 3.96 7.89
N LYS A 192 -4.23 3.25 6.92
CA LYS A 192 -4.42 3.46 5.48
C LYS A 192 -5.02 2.22 4.85
N LEU A 193 -5.97 2.39 3.95
CA LEU A 193 -6.60 1.35 3.15
C LEU A 193 -6.65 1.78 1.70
N SER A 194 -6.13 0.95 0.81
CA SER A 194 -6.21 1.13 -0.64
C SER A 194 -6.93 -0.05 -1.28
N LEU A 195 -7.91 0.24 -2.10
CA LEU A 195 -8.74 -0.75 -2.80
C LEU A 195 -8.55 -0.58 -4.31
N PRO A 196 -8.07 -1.60 -5.04
CA PRO A 196 -7.93 -1.56 -6.48
C PRO A 196 -9.29 -1.32 -7.16
N LEU A 197 -9.33 -0.40 -8.10
CA LEU A 197 -10.50 -0.11 -8.94
C LEU A 197 -10.35 -0.76 -10.32
N MET A 198 -9.16 -0.63 -10.90
CA MET A 198 -8.81 -1.22 -12.19
C MET A 198 -7.30 -1.42 -12.25
N GLY A 199 -6.86 -2.34 -13.08
CA GLY A 199 -5.45 -2.61 -13.22
C GLY A 199 -5.10 -3.34 -14.50
N VAL A 200 -3.80 -3.47 -14.71
CA VAL A 200 -3.18 -4.27 -15.76
C VAL A 200 -2.26 -5.29 -15.12
N ALA A 201 -2.18 -6.48 -15.69
CA ALA A 201 -1.24 -7.51 -15.28
C ALA A 201 -0.51 -8.06 -16.49
N SER A 202 0.79 -8.27 -16.35
CA SER A 202 1.61 -9.01 -17.30
C SER A 202 2.13 -10.25 -16.61
N ARG A 203 1.83 -11.43 -17.18
CA ARG A 203 2.19 -12.72 -16.60
C ARG A 203 2.58 -13.70 -17.71
N PRO A 204 3.54 -14.62 -17.48
CA PRO A 204 3.83 -15.66 -18.42
C PRO A 204 2.59 -16.55 -18.63
N GLY A 205 2.34 -16.96 -19.87
CA GLY A 205 1.22 -17.81 -20.24
C GLY A 205 1.38 -19.25 -19.74
N TYR A 206 2.61 -19.70 -19.61
CA TYR A 206 3.01 -21.03 -19.11
C TYR A 206 4.09 -20.90 -18.06
N SER A 207 4.22 -21.98 -17.28
CA SER A 207 5.17 -22.10 -16.18
C SER A 207 6.64 -22.22 -16.60
N TYR A 208 6.99 -22.13 -17.86
CA TYR A 208 8.37 -22.05 -18.21
C TYR A 208 8.65 -20.76 -18.99
N ILE A 209 9.48 -19.97 -18.42
CA ILE A 209 10.06 -18.83 -19.09
C ILE A 209 11.30 -19.34 -19.81
N GLY A 210 11.16 -19.37 -21.12
CA GLY A 210 12.33 -19.49 -21.95
C GLY A 210 13.00 -20.84 -21.92
N HIS A 211 12.56 -21.74 -22.78
CA HIS A 211 13.58 -22.41 -23.56
C HIS A 211 14.29 -21.30 -24.32
N PRO A 212 15.59 -21.03 -24.09
CA PRO A 212 16.31 -20.14 -24.96
C PRO A 212 16.36 -20.81 -26.33
N THR A 213 15.38 -20.56 -27.16
CA THR A 213 15.57 -20.64 -28.59
C THR A 213 16.59 -19.58 -28.87
N ILE A 214 17.66 -20.00 -29.43
CA ILE A 214 19.03 -19.48 -29.51
C ILE A 214 19.18 -17.96 -29.83
N ASN A 215 18.11 -17.19 -29.97
CA ASN A 215 18.15 -15.78 -30.39
C ASN A 215 17.06 -14.87 -29.85
N GLU A 216 16.27 -15.25 -28.85
CA GLU A 216 15.18 -14.40 -28.37
C GLU A 216 15.31 -14.13 -26.88
N ASP A 217 15.09 -12.86 -26.49
CA ASP A 217 15.07 -12.44 -25.08
C ASP A 217 13.98 -13.21 -24.33
N PRO A 218 14.34 -14.09 -23.38
CA PRO A 218 13.41 -15.05 -22.80
C PRO A 218 12.36 -14.45 -21.89
N VAL A 219 12.46 -13.17 -21.55
CA VAL A 219 11.71 -12.55 -20.45
C VAL A 219 10.30 -12.11 -20.85
N LEU A 220 10.01 -11.88 -22.12
CA LEU A 220 8.77 -11.24 -22.55
C LEU A 220 7.97 -11.99 -23.61
N VAL A 221 8.49 -13.08 -24.16
CA VAL A 221 7.96 -13.73 -25.37
C VAL A 221 6.59 -14.36 -25.18
N ASP A 222 6.24 -14.81 -23.98
CA ASP A 222 4.96 -15.47 -23.68
C ASP A 222 4.15 -14.78 -22.56
N SER A 223 4.37 -13.48 -22.31
CA SER A 223 3.61 -12.77 -21.31
C SER A 223 2.26 -12.31 -21.85
N GLU A 224 1.17 -12.76 -21.24
CA GLU A 224 -0.16 -12.26 -21.53
C GLU A 224 -0.44 -10.96 -20.76
N LEU A 225 -0.91 -9.93 -21.46
CA LEU A 225 -1.34 -8.68 -20.88
C LEU A 225 -2.85 -8.71 -20.62
N PHE A 226 -3.23 -8.51 -19.37
CA PHE A 226 -4.62 -8.43 -18.95
C PHE A 226 -4.93 -7.04 -18.39
N ALA A 227 -6.05 -6.45 -18.82
CA ALA A 227 -6.59 -5.24 -18.22
C ALA A 227 -7.98 -5.54 -17.64
N LYS A 228 -8.14 -5.42 -16.33
CA LYS A 228 -9.42 -5.68 -15.64
C LYS A 228 -9.37 -5.23 -14.19
N PHE A 229 -10.49 -5.39 -13.49
CA PHE A 229 -10.52 -5.32 -12.05
C PHE A 229 -9.80 -6.53 -11.42
N PHE A 230 -8.78 -6.28 -10.61
CA PHE A 230 -8.09 -7.29 -9.81
C PHE A 230 -8.54 -7.14 -8.35
N PRO A 231 -9.24 -8.15 -7.81
CA PRO A 231 -9.61 -8.12 -6.40
C PRO A 231 -8.37 -8.07 -5.51
N GLY A 232 -8.37 -7.20 -4.53
CA GLY A 232 -7.25 -7.03 -3.63
C GLY A 232 -7.51 -5.94 -2.61
N ALA A 233 -6.57 -5.79 -1.70
CA ALA A 233 -6.53 -4.70 -0.73
C ALA A 233 -5.09 -4.49 -0.27
N SER A 234 -4.71 -3.24 -0.04
CA SER A 234 -3.49 -2.87 0.66
C SER A 234 -3.87 -2.11 1.92
N THR A 235 -3.36 -2.54 3.06
CA THR A 235 -3.58 -1.87 4.34
C THR A 235 -2.25 -1.57 4.99
N GLU A 236 -2.16 -0.41 5.64
CA GLU A 236 -1.00 -0.04 6.45
C GLU A 236 -1.48 0.58 7.75
N LEU A 237 -0.97 0.07 8.86
CA LEU A 237 -1.20 0.60 10.20
C LEU A 237 0.15 1.02 10.75
N GLY A 238 0.23 2.23 11.28
CA GLY A 238 1.51 2.72 11.78
C GLY A 238 1.38 3.69 12.94
N LEU A 239 2.51 3.86 13.62
CA LEU A 239 2.70 4.76 14.74
C LEU A 239 3.96 5.55 14.51
N PHE A 240 3.88 6.88 14.55
CA PHE A 240 5.02 7.79 14.49
C PHE A 240 5.26 8.48 15.81
N LEU A 241 6.52 8.49 16.23
CA LEU A 241 7.05 9.40 17.23
C LEU A 241 7.61 10.63 16.53
N ASN A 242 7.03 11.81 16.79
CA ASN A 242 7.44 13.08 16.21
C ASN A 242 8.52 13.72 17.08
N LEU A 243 9.73 13.83 16.55
CA LEU A 243 10.89 14.39 17.24
C LEU A 243 10.87 15.93 17.24
N PRO A 244 11.59 16.61 18.18
CA PRO A 244 11.64 18.07 18.24
C PRO A 244 12.20 18.73 16.97
N ASN A 245 13.07 18.06 16.24
CA ASN A 245 13.66 18.52 14.98
C ASN A 245 12.77 18.24 13.74
N TYR A 246 11.48 17.97 13.94
CA TYR A 246 10.50 17.63 12.89
C TYR A 246 10.74 16.31 12.14
N ASN A 247 11.77 15.56 12.50
CA ASN A 247 11.93 14.19 12.03
C ASN A 247 10.93 13.27 12.72
N ARG A 248 10.67 12.10 12.12
CA ARG A 248 9.76 11.10 12.67
C ARG A 248 10.44 9.74 12.72
N ILE A 249 10.19 8.98 13.77
CA ILE A 249 10.54 7.57 13.86
C ILE A 249 9.24 6.80 13.90
N GLY A 250 9.09 5.78 13.08
CA GLY A 250 7.84 5.05 12.94
C GLY A 250 8.01 3.54 13.02
N LEU A 251 6.96 2.90 13.45
CA LEU A 251 6.76 1.46 13.34
C LEU A 251 5.48 1.26 12.55
N SER A 252 5.52 0.48 11.48
CA SER A 252 4.33 0.17 10.70
C SER A 252 4.22 -1.32 10.39
N TYR A 253 2.97 -1.76 10.24
CA TYR A 253 2.60 -3.05 9.70
C TYR A 253 1.83 -2.84 8.41
N ARG A 254 2.28 -3.49 7.34
CA ARG A 254 1.63 -3.49 6.03
C ARG A 254 1.15 -4.87 5.67
N TRP A 255 -0.03 -4.95 5.11
CA TRP A 255 -0.59 -6.14 4.51
C TRP A 255 -1.11 -5.81 3.11
N ASP A 256 -0.57 -6.52 2.12
CA ASP A 256 -1.00 -6.43 0.74
C ASP A 256 -1.57 -7.78 0.32
N TYR A 257 -2.74 -7.76 -0.29
CA TYR A 257 -3.36 -8.92 -0.90
C TYR A 257 -3.80 -8.60 -2.32
N LEU A 258 -3.42 -9.46 -3.25
CA LEU A 258 -3.76 -9.32 -4.66
C LEU A 258 -4.15 -10.69 -5.22
N THR A 259 -5.21 -10.74 -6.01
CA THR A 259 -5.62 -11.94 -6.72
C THR A 259 -6.11 -11.62 -8.12
N THR A 260 -5.91 -12.54 -9.05
CA THR A 260 -6.55 -12.45 -10.37
C THR A 260 -8.04 -12.81 -10.32
N GLY A 261 -8.53 -13.39 -9.23
CA GLY A 261 -9.92 -13.77 -9.01
C GLY A 261 -10.46 -14.88 -9.94
N LYS A 262 -9.66 -15.37 -10.88
CA LYS A 262 -10.06 -16.36 -11.86
C LYS A 262 -9.55 -17.74 -11.44
N LYS A 263 -10.43 -18.74 -11.41
CA LYS A 263 -10.04 -20.14 -11.21
C LYS A 263 -9.45 -20.70 -12.50
N GLY A 264 -8.53 -21.64 -12.38
CA GLY A 264 -7.87 -22.31 -13.51
C GLY A 264 -6.46 -21.77 -13.74
N THR A 265 -5.93 -21.93 -14.94
CA THR A 265 -4.52 -21.74 -15.32
C THR A 265 -3.94 -20.37 -14.96
N TYR A 266 -4.79 -19.33 -14.93
CA TYR A 266 -4.33 -17.95 -14.68
C TYR A 266 -4.52 -17.47 -13.24
N ARG A 267 -4.88 -18.35 -12.31
CA ARG A 267 -5.06 -17.93 -10.92
C ARG A 267 -3.71 -17.62 -10.29
N PHE A 268 -3.65 -16.41 -9.74
CA PHE A 268 -2.55 -15.91 -8.94
C PHE A 268 -3.14 -15.29 -7.68
N ASP A 269 -2.69 -15.73 -6.52
CA ASP A 269 -3.01 -15.12 -5.23
C ASP A 269 -1.70 -14.80 -4.54
N HIS A 270 -1.53 -13.58 -4.08
CA HIS A 270 -0.35 -13.13 -3.36
C HIS A 270 -0.76 -12.37 -2.11
N ALA A 271 -0.22 -12.76 -0.98
CA ALA A 271 -0.35 -12.07 0.29
C ALA A 271 1.04 -11.75 0.83
N LEU A 272 1.25 -10.49 1.17
CA LEU A 272 2.51 -9.98 1.70
C LEU A 272 2.25 -9.26 3.01
N HIS A 273 2.98 -9.61 4.03
CA HIS A 273 2.97 -8.99 5.35
C HIS A 273 4.35 -8.40 5.60
N ALA A 274 4.41 -7.17 6.07
CA ALA A 274 5.67 -6.51 6.41
C ALA A 274 5.55 -5.73 7.72
N ILE A 275 6.58 -5.81 8.54
CA ILE A 275 6.76 -4.94 9.70
C ILE A 275 7.97 -4.07 9.40
N ASN A 276 7.81 -2.75 9.48
CA ASN A 276 8.83 -1.77 9.10
C ASN A 276 9.15 -0.84 10.26
N LEU A 277 10.42 -0.62 10.49
CA LEU A 277 10.93 0.50 11.29
C LEU A 277 11.30 1.63 10.31
N SER A 278 10.66 2.79 10.46
CA SER A 278 10.76 3.93 9.54
C SER A 278 11.47 5.11 10.18
N PHE A 279 12.23 5.81 9.37
CA PHE A 279 12.85 7.10 9.69
C PHE A 279 12.46 8.10 8.61
N MET A 280 11.78 9.18 9.02
CA MET A 280 11.40 10.26 8.11
C MET A 280 12.21 11.51 8.46
N PHE A 281 12.99 11.97 7.51
CA PHE A 281 13.84 13.15 7.64
C PHE A 281 13.21 14.33 6.94
N ARG A 282 13.00 15.43 7.65
CA ARG A 282 12.53 16.67 7.05
C ARG A 282 13.70 17.38 6.36
N ILE A 283 13.51 17.74 5.06
CA ILE A 283 14.58 18.34 4.25
C ILE A 283 14.56 19.86 4.31
N ASN A 284 13.40 20.50 4.61
CA ASN A 284 13.21 21.96 4.55
C ASN A 284 12.47 22.54 5.77
#